data_b9a5b34f3ce5b5a8ae6092c00731ea64
#
_entry.id   b9a5b34f3ce5b5a8ae6092c00731ea64
#
_cell.length_a   1.000
_cell.length_b   1.000
_cell.length_c   1.000
_cell.angle_alpha   90.00
_cell.angle_beta   90.00
_cell.angle_gamma   90.00
#
_symmetry.space_group_name_H-M   'P 1'
#
loop_
_entity.id
_entity.type
_entity.pdbx_description
1 polymer ?
#
loop_
_entity_poly.entity_id
_entity_poly.type
_entity_poly.pdbx_seq_one_letter_code
_entity_poly.pdbx_strand_id
1 'polypeptide(L)'
;MSQQHDEAVKKCRGRPKTFDRDAALDKALTLFWTHGYEGTSLSDLVAATGAKAPTLYAEFENKEGLFRAAMERYIERFSAERNAALQDESKSVAEAIEGWFRATAACFTNCDTPAGCFFICTSTALSSSSSEIAHMLRQQHDAQQQTLLDFLTARQQRGDIPAQVDILSLARYLACMLQGMSVRAREGAPKADLDNIIDTLMAMWPALTGQCMKQR
;
A
#
# COMPACT_ATOMS: atom_id res chain seq x y z
N MET A 1 53.01 4.03 53.05
CA MET A 1 52.62 5.02 52.04
C MET A 1 52.41 4.24 50.75
N SER A 2 51.17 3.82 50.49
CA SER A 2 50.79 3.03 49.30
C SER A 2 50.06 3.95 48.37
N GLN A 3 50.64 4.15 47.15
CA GLN A 3 50.01 4.89 46.09
C GLN A 3 49.06 3.94 45.33
N GLN A 4 47.77 4.22 45.37
CA GLN A 4 46.78 3.61 44.51
C GLN A 4 46.80 4.32 43.15
N HIS A 5 47.13 3.58 42.11
CA HIS A 5 46.93 4.00 40.73
C HIS A 5 45.46 3.78 40.35
N ASP A 6 44.79 4.87 40.07
CA ASP A 6 43.43 4.89 39.53
C ASP A 6 43.54 4.74 38.00
N GLU A 7 43.36 3.53 37.49
CA GLU A 7 43.30 3.27 36.04
C GLU A 7 41.92 3.66 35.49
N ALA A 8 41.84 4.82 34.88
CA ALA A 8 40.65 5.28 34.18
C ALA A 8 40.38 4.36 32.96
N VAL A 9 39.36 3.51 33.06
CA VAL A 9 38.87 2.67 31.99
C VAL A 9 38.37 3.56 30.81
N LYS A 10 39.15 3.66 29.75
CA LYS A 10 38.76 4.29 28.50
C LYS A 10 37.57 3.54 27.92
N LYS A 11 36.36 4.12 28.00
CA LYS A 11 35.18 3.68 27.20
C LYS A 11 35.54 3.65 25.73
N CYS A 12 35.66 2.45 25.16
CA CYS A 12 35.73 2.25 23.72
C CYS A 12 34.52 2.91 23.07
N ARG A 13 34.75 3.96 22.28
CA ARG A 13 33.73 4.49 21.36
C ARG A 13 33.42 3.39 20.35
N GLY A 14 32.22 2.81 20.46
CA GLY A 14 31.72 1.87 19.48
C GLY A 14 31.79 2.47 18.09
N ARG A 15 32.09 1.62 17.08
CA ARG A 15 32.12 1.99 15.66
C ARG A 15 30.84 2.77 15.34
N PRO A 16 30.91 3.93 14.63
CA PRO A 16 29.72 4.67 14.23
C PRO A 16 28.75 3.70 13.53
N LYS A 17 27.50 3.61 13.99
CA LYS A 17 26.47 2.85 13.26
C LYS A 17 26.39 3.46 11.86
N THR A 18 26.79 2.69 10.84
CA THR A 18 26.56 3.05 9.45
C THR A 18 25.06 3.25 9.26
N PHE A 19 24.67 4.35 8.63
CA PHE A 19 23.26 4.62 8.32
C PHE A 19 22.72 3.48 7.45
N ASP A 20 21.68 2.83 7.91
CA ASP A 20 20.97 1.80 7.18
C ASP A 20 19.77 2.44 6.48
N ARG A 21 19.91 2.65 5.17
CA ARG A 21 18.93 3.31 4.32
C ARG A 21 17.61 2.55 4.28
N ASP A 22 17.68 1.23 4.10
CA ASP A 22 16.48 0.40 3.96
C ASP A 22 15.69 0.32 5.28
N ALA A 23 16.38 0.12 6.40
CA ALA A 23 15.74 0.14 7.70
C ALA A 23 15.14 1.52 8.05
N ALA A 24 15.78 2.61 7.64
CA ALA A 24 15.24 3.95 7.82
C ALA A 24 13.99 4.17 6.96
N LEU A 25 14.02 3.68 5.72
CA LEU A 25 12.90 3.79 4.80
C LEU A 25 11.68 2.97 5.24
N ASP A 26 11.86 1.75 5.75
CA ASP A 26 10.79 0.94 6.30
C ASP A 26 10.10 1.61 7.51
N LYS A 27 10.89 2.25 8.37
CA LYS A 27 10.35 3.02 9.51
C LYS A 27 9.62 4.29 9.06
N ALA A 28 10.15 5.01 8.08
CA ALA A 28 9.50 6.18 7.52
C ALA A 28 8.18 5.81 6.84
N LEU A 29 8.15 4.71 6.07
CA LEU A 29 6.93 4.16 5.47
C LEU A 29 5.87 3.88 6.55
N THR A 30 6.25 3.20 7.63
CA THR A 30 5.31 2.90 8.72
C THR A 30 4.74 4.17 9.36
N LEU A 31 5.56 5.20 9.59
CA LEU A 31 5.11 6.48 10.14
C LEU A 31 4.14 7.20 9.19
N PHE A 32 4.50 7.33 7.92
CA PHE A 32 3.64 7.96 6.93
C PHE A 32 2.34 7.19 6.75
N TRP A 33 2.38 5.87 6.80
CA TRP A 33 1.18 5.04 6.69
C TRP A 33 0.26 5.22 7.91
N THR A 34 0.85 5.34 9.10
CA THR A 34 0.09 5.48 10.35
C THR A 34 -0.51 6.87 10.53
N HIS A 35 0.27 7.92 10.26
CA HIS A 35 -0.06 9.30 10.61
C HIS A 35 -0.37 10.18 9.40
N GLY A 36 -0.18 9.67 8.18
CA GLY A 36 -0.24 10.47 6.94
C GLY A 36 0.99 11.34 6.75
N TYR A 37 1.07 11.98 5.58
CA TYR A 37 2.20 12.86 5.25
C TYR A 37 2.30 14.07 6.18
N GLU A 38 1.21 14.77 6.41
CA GLU A 38 1.22 16.01 7.20
C GLU A 38 1.37 15.73 8.69
N GLY A 39 0.74 14.67 9.20
CA GLY A 39 0.82 14.25 10.59
C GLY A 39 2.18 13.68 11.02
N THR A 40 3.10 13.45 10.08
CA THR A 40 4.45 12.95 10.36
C THR A 40 5.44 14.12 10.35
N SER A 41 6.02 14.49 11.48
CA SER A 41 7.05 15.55 11.57
C SER A 41 8.45 15.03 11.26
N LEU A 42 9.39 15.95 10.97
CA LEU A 42 10.81 15.60 10.85
C LEU A 42 11.36 15.00 12.15
N SER A 43 10.92 15.50 13.29
CA SER A 43 11.33 14.97 14.61
C SER A 43 10.90 13.52 14.79
N ASP A 44 9.69 13.15 14.32
CA ASP A 44 9.21 11.77 14.38
C ASP A 44 10.06 10.85 13.50
N LEU A 45 10.38 11.32 12.28
CA LEU A 45 11.25 10.60 11.34
C LEU A 45 12.65 10.38 11.92
N VAL A 46 13.26 11.41 12.52
CA VAL A 46 14.56 11.32 13.20
C VAL A 46 14.50 10.34 14.37
N ALA A 47 13.48 10.44 15.21
CA ALA A 47 13.32 9.57 16.37
C ALA A 47 13.14 8.10 15.96
N ALA A 48 12.30 7.82 14.96
CA ALA A 48 12.02 6.46 14.52
C ALA A 48 13.20 5.83 13.76
N THR A 49 13.85 6.58 12.87
CA THR A 49 14.96 6.05 12.07
C THR A 49 16.25 5.93 12.88
N GLY A 50 16.41 6.75 13.92
CA GLY A 50 17.66 6.91 14.66
C GLY A 50 18.74 7.65 13.89
N ALA A 51 18.41 8.18 12.69
CA ALA A 51 19.30 8.99 11.89
C ALA A 51 19.18 10.47 12.28
N LYS A 52 20.26 11.25 12.09
CA LYS A 52 20.19 12.70 12.25
C LYS A 52 19.52 13.34 11.04
N ALA A 53 18.83 14.47 11.22
CA ALA A 53 18.19 15.20 10.14
C ALA A 53 19.10 15.50 8.93
N PRO A 54 20.37 15.93 9.10
CA PRO A 54 21.28 16.12 7.96
C PRO A 54 21.55 14.82 7.18
N THR A 55 21.59 13.67 7.84
CA THR A 55 21.79 12.35 7.19
C THR A 55 20.57 11.98 6.36
N LEU A 56 19.35 12.16 6.91
CA LEU A 56 18.11 11.91 6.16
C LEU A 56 17.99 12.81 4.93
N TYR A 57 18.32 14.10 5.08
CA TYR A 57 18.24 15.03 3.96
C TYR A 57 19.35 14.85 2.92
N ALA A 58 20.52 14.39 3.33
CA ALA A 58 21.57 14.02 2.36
C ALA A 58 21.17 12.82 1.49
N GLU A 59 20.33 11.91 2.04
CA GLU A 59 19.89 10.71 1.32
C GLU A 59 18.60 10.92 0.52
N PHE A 60 17.66 11.69 1.08
CA PHE A 60 16.31 11.82 0.52
C PHE A 60 15.95 13.27 0.14
N GLU A 61 16.91 14.19 0.17
CA GLU A 61 16.77 15.63 -0.13
C GLU A 61 15.88 16.37 0.89
N ASN A 62 14.65 15.94 1.09
CA ASN A 62 13.67 16.55 1.99
C ASN A 62 12.61 15.52 2.42
N LYS A 63 11.59 15.96 3.17
CA LYS A 63 10.48 15.11 3.62
C LYS A 63 9.68 14.53 2.44
N GLU A 64 9.51 15.31 1.37
CA GLU A 64 8.81 14.88 0.16
C GLU A 64 9.57 13.79 -0.58
N GLY A 65 10.89 13.93 -0.75
CA GLY A 65 11.74 12.89 -1.34
C GLY A 65 11.73 11.60 -0.52
N LEU A 66 11.75 11.71 0.82
CA LEU A 66 11.60 10.54 1.69
C LEU A 66 10.20 9.89 1.56
N PHE A 67 9.15 10.69 1.41
CA PHE A 67 7.80 10.18 1.18
C PHE A 67 7.70 9.46 -0.18
N ARG A 68 8.29 10.02 -1.24
CA ARG A 68 8.37 9.39 -2.57
C ARG A 68 9.07 8.04 -2.50
N ALA A 69 10.22 7.97 -1.85
CA ALA A 69 10.94 6.72 -1.64
C ALA A 69 10.11 5.70 -0.82
N ALA A 70 9.35 6.17 0.18
CA ALA A 70 8.43 5.31 0.94
C ALA A 70 7.28 4.77 0.07
N MET A 71 6.76 5.57 -0.87
CA MET A 71 5.76 5.11 -1.86
C MET A 71 6.31 4.00 -2.75
N GLU A 72 7.52 4.17 -3.28
CA GLU A 72 8.21 3.17 -4.09
C GLU A 72 8.41 1.87 -3.30
N ARG A 73 8.89 1.98 -2.06
CA ARG A 73 9.07 0.85 -1.15
C ARG A 73 7.77 0.10 -0.86
N TYR A 74 6.66 0.82 -0.70
CA TYR A 74 5.35 0.20 -0.53
C TYR A 74 4.94 -0.60 -1.78
N ILE A 75 5.13 -0.03 -2.97
CA ILE A 75 4.84 -0.71 -4.24
C ILE A 75 5.66 -2.00 -4.36
N GLU A 76 6.96 -1.93 -4.14
CA GLU A 76 7.87 -3.08 -4.22
C GLU A 76 7.42 -4.23 -3.30
N ARG A 77 7.03 -3.90 -2.05
CA ARG A 77 6.71 -4.92 -1.04
C ARG A 77 5.32 -5.54 -1.18
N PHE A 78 4.34 -4.75 -1.62
CA PHE A 78 2.93 -5.16 -1.51
C PHE A 78 2.20 -5.31 -2.85
N SER A 79 2.73 -4.78 -3.96
CA SER A 79 2.01 -4.84 -5.23
C SER A 79 2.20 -6.15 -5.98
N ALA A 80 3.38 -6.75 -5.92
CA ALA A 80 3.70 -7.97 -6.68
C ALA A 80 2.83 -9.16 -6.26
N GLU A 81 2.75 -9.45 -4.98
CA GLU A 81 1.95 -10.54 -4.44
C GLU A 81 0.46 -10.35 -4.74
N ARG A 82 -0.06 -9.16 -4.51
CA ARG A 82 -1.45 -8.82 -4.82
C ARG A 82 -1.77 -9.01 -6.29
N ASN A 83 -0.90 -8.54 -7.20
CA ASN A 83 -1.16 -8.58 -8.63
C ASN A 83 -0.89 -9.96 -9.26
N ALA A 84 -0.23 -10.88 -8.56
CA ALA A 84 0.02 -12.23 -9.04
C ALA A 84 -1.27 -12.98 -9.43
N ALA A 85 -2.37 -12.75 -8.71
CA ALA A 85 -3.66 -13.36 -9.04
C ALA A 85 -4.21 -12.92 -10.41
N LEU A 86 -3.94 -11.66 -10.84
CA LEU A 86 -4.35 -11.14 -12.15
C LEU A 86 -3.46 -11.66 -13.29
N GLN A 87 -2.25 -12.10 -12.98
CA GLN A 87 -1.28 -12.61 -13.96
C GLN A 87 -1.42 -14.12 -14.21
N ASP A 88 -2.20 -14.82 -13.38
CA ASP A 88 -2.43 -16.26 -13.55
C ASP A 88 -3.45 -16.51 -14.68
N GLU A 89 -2.92 -16.87 -15.83
CA GLU A 89 -3.74 -17.13 -17.04
C GLU A 89 -4.58 -18.41 -16.95
N SER A 90 -4.32 -19.29 -16.00
CA SER A 90 -5.10 -20.52 -15.78
C SER A 90 -6.45 -20.26 -15.11
N LYS A 91 -6.61 -19.10 -14.46
CA LYS A 91 -7.82 -18.70 -13.76
C LYS A 91 -8.85 -18.06 -14.67
N SER A 92 -10.10 -18.31 -14.42
CA SER A 92 -11.20 -17.50 -14.96
C SER A 92 -11.10 -16.05 -14.47
N VAL A 93 -11.79 -15.13 -15.15
CA VAL A 93 -11.80 -13.71 -14.74
C VAL A 93 -12.34 -13.55 -13.32
N ALA A 94 -13.41 -14.30 -12.97
CA ALA A 94 -13.99 -14.28 -11.65
C ALA A 94 -12.99 -14.73 -10.56
N GLU A 95 -12.31 -15.86 -10.77
CA GLU A 95 -11.31 -16.40 -9.83
C GLU A 95 -10.09 -15.46 -9.70
N ALA A 96 -9.66 -14.83 -10.78
CA ALA A 96 -8.55 -13.88 -10.75
C ALA A 96 -8.91 -12.61 -9.95
N ILE A 97 -10.10 -12.05 -10.17
CA ILE A 97 -10.62 -10.88 -9.43
C ILE A 97 -10.84 -11.24 -7.96
N GLU A 98 -11.48 -12.38 -7.67
CA GLU A 98 -11.65 -12.85 -6.30
C GLU A 98 -10.30 -12.99 -5.60
N GLY A 99 -9.35 -13.69 -6.20
CA GLY A 99 -8.01 -13.89 -5.65
C GLY A 99 -7.29 -12.57 -5.37
N TRP A 100 -7.40 -11.61 -6.28
CA TRP A 100 -6.82 -10.29 -6.13
C TRP A 100 -7.42 -9.52 -4.93
N PHE A 101 -8.74 -9.55 -4.76
CA PHE A 101 -9.41 -8.93 -3.62
C PHE A 101 -9.12 -9.65 -2.31
N ARG A 102 -9.06 -11.00 -2.29
CA ARG A 102 -8.69 -11.79 -1.10
C ARG A 102 -7.26 -11.50 -0.63
N ALA A 103 -6.30 -11.45 -1.56
CA ALA A 103 -4.93 -11.05 -1.26
C ALA A 103 -4.88 -9.59 -0.72
N THR A 104 -5.69 -8.70 -1.30
CA THR A 104 -5.82 -7.32 -0.83
C THR A 104 -6.40 -7.25 0.59
N ALA A 105 -7.47 -7.99 0.89
CA ALA A 105 -8.06 -8.05 2.22
C ALA A 105 -7.05 -8.55 3.27
N ALA A 106 -6.28 -9.59 2.93
CA ALA A 106 -5.21 -10.11 3.79
C ALA A 106 -4.13 -9.04 4.06
N CYS A 107 -3.71 -8.32 3.02
CA CYS A 107 -2.74 -7.22 3.15
C CYS A 107 -3.29 -6.08 4.04
N PHE A 108 -4.53 -5.66 3.84
CA PHE A 108 -5.14 -4.53 4.56
C PHE A 108 -5.41 -4.81 6.04
N THR A 109 -5.50 -6.07 6.42
CA THR A 109 -5.77 -6.52 7.79
C THR A 109 -4.59 -7.24 8.43
N ASN A 110 -3.40 -7.15 7.83
CA ASN A 110 -2.18 -7.74 8.40
C ASN A 110 -1.80 -7.01 9.69
N CYS A 111 -1.54 -7.76 10.76
CA CYS A 111 -1.17 -7.21 12.07
C CYS A 111 0.26 -6.64 12.12
N ASP A 112 1.13 -7.01 11.18
CA ASP A 112 2.52 -6.54 11.14
C ASP A 112 2.70 -5.19 10.45
N THR A 113 1.61 -4.65 9.86
CA THR A 113 1.60 -3.38 9.14
C THR A 113 0.42 -2.51 9.56
N PRO A 114 0.48 -1.19 9.35
CA PRO A 114 -0.71 -0.35 9.52
C PRO A 114 -1.85 -0.82 8.62
N ALA A 115 -3.08 -0.83 9.14
CA ALA A 115 -4.24 -1.31 8.43
C ALA A 115 -4.61 -0.43 7.22
N GLY A 116 -5.18 -1.05 6.18
CA GLY A 116 -5.62 -0.40 4.94
C GLY A 116 -4.49 -0.16 3.94
N CYS A 117 -4.77 0.55 2.87
CA CYS A 117 -3.81 0.91 1.83
C CYS A 117 -3.04 2.18 2.20
N PHE A 118 -1.71 2.16 2.10
CA PHE A 118 -0.89 3.34 2.34
C PHE A 118 -1.37 4.57 1.53
N PHE A 119 -1.60 4.42 0.25
CA PHE A 119 -2.01 5.52 -0.63
C PHE A 119 -3.39 6.09 -0.27
N ILE A 120 -4.37 5.20 -0.04
CA ILE A 120 -5.75 5.60 0.29
C ILE A 120 -5.80 6.26 1.66
N CYS A 121 -5.16 5.67 2.68
CA CYS A 121 -5.12 6.23 4.02
C CYS A 121 -4.42 7.61 4.07
N THR A 122 -3.34 7.78 3.29
CA THR A 122 -2.63 9.06 3.22
C THR A 122 -3.46 10.12 2.49
N SER A 123 -4.15 9.76 1.38
CA SER A 123 -4.92 10.72 0.60
C SER A 123 -6.11 11.30 1.36
N THR A 124 -6.75 10.50 2.22
CA THR A 124 -7.89 10.96 3.03
C THR A 124 -7.50 11.92 4.15
N ALA A 125 -6.22 11.96 4.51
CA ALA A 125 -5.68 12.81 5.58
C ALA A 125 -4.92 14.05 5.04
N LEU A 126 -4.95 14.29 3.71
CA LEU A 126 -4.17 15.35 3.08
C LEU A 126 -4.93 16.68 3.06
N SER A 127 -4.27 17.79 3.43
CA SER A 127 -4.80 19.14 3.26
C SER A 127 -4.57 19.67 1.84
N SER A 128 -5.23 20.78 1.51
CA SER A 128 -5.08 21.45 0.21
C SER A 128 -3.70 22.08 -0.03
N SER A 129 -2.86 22.18 1.01
CA SER A 129 -1.51 22.79 0.91
C SER A 129 -0.46 21.87 0.31
N SER A 130 -0.66 20.55 0.32
CA SER A 130 0.31 19.54 -0.15
C SER A 130 0.02 19.12 -1.59
N SER A 131 0.03 20.05 -2.54
CA SER A 131 -0.37 19.82 -3.93
C SER A 131 0.45 18.76 -4.65
N GLU A 132 1.77 18.70 -4.40
CA GLU A 132 2.67 17.70 -5.02
C GLU A 132 2.38 16.30 -4.49
N ILE A 133 2.22 16.15 -3.18
CA ILE A 133 1.83 14.87 -2.56
C ILE A 133 0.46 14.41 -3.08
N ALA A 134 -0.51 15.34 -3.17
CA ALA A 134 -1.82 15.03 -3.74
C ALA A 134 -1.74 14.57 -5.20
N HIS A 135 -0.83 15.14 -5.98
CA HIS A 135 -0.58 14.71 -7.36
C HIS A 135 0.00 13.30 -7.42
N MET A 136 1.04 13.01 -6.63
CA MET A 136 1.64 11.67 -6.55
C MET A 136 0.62 10.61 -6.13
N LEU A 137 -0.23 10.90 -5.15
CA LEU A 137 -1.26 9.96 -4.69
C LEU A 137 -2.34 9.74 -5.76
N ARG A 138 -2.78 10.79 -6.47
CA ARG A 138 -3.70 10.63 -7.61
C ARG A 138 -3.11 9.73 -8.69
N GLN A 139 -1.86 9.93 -9.07
CA GLN A 139 -1.17 9.07 -10.04
C GLN A 139 -1.18 7.59 -9.61
N GLN A 140 -0.99 7.31 -8.32
CA GLN A 140 -1.05 5.93 -7.82
C GLN A 140 -2.47 5.34 -7.84
N HIS A 141 -3.50 6.13 -7.54
CA HIS A 141 -4.89 5.69 -7.69
C HIS A 141 -5.25 5.40 -9.14
N ASP A 142 -4.81 6.28 -10.06
CA ASP A 142 -5.00 6.08 -11.50
C ASP A 142 -4.27 4.82 -11.99
N ALA A 143 -3.05 4.58 -11.52
CA ALA A 143 -2.28 3.38 -11.85
C ALA A 143 -2.95 2.08 -11.32
N GLN A 144 -3.53 2.12 -10.12
CA GLN A 144 -4.29 0.98 -9.59
C GLN A 144 -5.54 0.69 -10.43
N GLN A 145 -6.29 1.73 -10.81
CA GLN A 145 -7.45 1.58 -11.71
C GLN A 145 -7.02 1.07 -13.08
N GLN A 146 -5.89 1.58 -13.61
CA GLN A 146 -5.37 1.17 -14.91
C GLN A 146 -4.98 -0.31 -14.93
N THR A 147 -4.37 -0.81 -13.85
CA THR A 147 -4.04 -2.25 -13.72
C THR A 147 -5.30 -3.13 -13.88
N LEU A 148 -6.41 -2.75 -13.25
CA LEU A 148 -7.68 -3.46 -13.41
C LEU A 148 -8.25 -3.32 -14.81
N LEU A 149 -8.19 -2.12 -15.37
CA LEU A 149 -8.67 -1.86 -16.74
C LEU A 149 -7.90 -2.68 -17.78
N ASP A 150 -6.58 -2.73 -17.69
CA ASP A 150 -5.72 -3.48 -18.59
C ASP A 150 -6.02 -4.98 -18.50
N PHE A 151 -6.14 -5.53 -17.30
CA PHE A 151 -6.52 -6.91 -17.07
C PHE A 151 -7.87 -7.24 -17.71
N LEU A 152 -8.91 -6.47 -17.40
CA LEU A 152 -10.25 -6.70 -17.89
C LEU A 152 -10.33 -6.53 -19.43
N THR A 153 -9.61 -5.57 -19.99
CA THR A 153 -9.52 -5.35 -21.44
C THR A 153 -8.88 -6.53 -22.14
N ALA A 154 -7.76 -7.05 -21.62
CA ALA A 154 -7.11 -8.23 -22.18
C ALA A 154 -8.03 -9.46 -22.16
N ARG A 155 -8.79 -9.66 -21.06
CA ARG A 155 -9.75 -10.76 -20.92
C ARG A 155 -10.95 -10.60 -21.86
N GLN A 156 -11.43 -9.38 -22.08
CA GLN A 156 -12.49 -9.12 -23.06
C GLN A 156 -12.02 -9.40 -24.49
N GLN A 157 -10.79 -9.00 -24.84
CA GLN A 157 -10.20 -9.28 -26.16
C GLN A 157 -10.04 -10.79 -26.42
N ARG A 158 -9.83 -11.60 -25.38
CA ARG A 158 -9.78 -13.07 -25.46
C ARG A 158 -11.18 -13.73 -25.55
N GLY A 159 -12.25 -12.96 -25.30
CA GLY A 159 -13.63 -13.47 -25.28
C GLY A 159 -14.06 -14.01 -23.92
N ASP A 160 -13.25 -13.86 -22.85
CA ASP A 160 -13.59 -14.29 -21.49
C ASP A 160 -14.67 -13.40 -20.86
N ILE A 161 -14.80 -12.15 -21.33
CA ILE A 161 -15.84 -11.18 -20.97
C ILE A 161 -16.59 -10.79 -22.25
N PRO A 162 -17.93 -10.79 -22.24
CA PRO A 162 -18.73 -10.37 -23.40
C PRO A 162 -18.39 -8.95 -23.88
N ALA A 163 -18.35 -8.73 -25.19
CA ALA A 163 -17.94 -7.45 -25.78
C ALA A 163 -18.83 -6.24 -25.42
N GLN A 164 -20.09 -6.49 -25.04
CA GLN A 164 -21.04 -5.47 -24.61
C GLN A 164 -20.82 -4.95 -23.19
N VAL A 165 -19.96 -5.58 -22.39
CA VAL A 165 -19.66 -5.15 -21.02
C VAL A 165 -18.81 -3.87 -21.07
N ASP A 166 -19.25 -2.83 -20.37
CA ASP A 166 -18.46 -1.61 -20.19
C ASP A 166 -17.32 -1.85 -19.20
N ILE A 167 -16.16 -2.22 -19.76
CA ILE A 167 -14.95 -2.53 -19.01
C ILE A 167 -14.45 -1.35 -18.17
N LEU A 168 -14.59 -0.12 -18.68
CA LEU A 168 -14.15 1.07 -17.95
C LEU A 168 -14.99 1.29 -16.70
N SER A 169 -16.31 1.19 -16.83
CA SER A 169 -17.22 1.29 -15.67
C SER A 169 -16.99 0.17 -14.67
N LEU A 170 -16.74 -1.07 -15.14
CA LEU A 170 -16.41 -2.18 -14.26
C LEU A 170 -15.08 -1.95 -13.50
N ALA A 171 -14.02 -1.51 -14.18
CA ALA A 171 -12.74 -1.19 -13.56
C ALA A 171 -12.88 -0.09 -12.49
N ARG A 172 -13.65 0.96 -12.78
CA ARG A 172 -13.95 2.04 -11.81
C ARG A 172 -14.70 1.55 -10.58
N TYR A 173 -15.69 0.68 -10.79
CA TYR A 173 -16.45 0.06 -9.70
C TYR A 173 -15.52 -0.77 -8.78
N LEU A 174 -14.67 -1.61 -9.35
CA LEU A 174 -13.71 -2.42 -8.60
C LEU A 174 -12.67 -1.55 -7.85
N ALA A 175 -12.19 -0.48 -8.48
CA ALA A 175 -11.30 0.49 -7.82
C ALA A 175 -11.99 1.19 -6.66
N CYS A 176 -13.26 1.56 -6.79
CA CYS A 176 -14.05 2.15 -5.72
C CYS A 176 -14.25 1.17 -4.54
N MET A 177 -14.50 -0.11 -4.84
CA MET A 177 -14.57 -1.15 -3.80
C MET A 177 -13.25 -1.31 -3.04
N LEU A 178 -12.13 -1.33 -3.75
CA LEU A 178 -10.80 -1.37 -3.13
C LEU A 178 -10.60 -0.22 -2.13
N GLN A 179 -11.00 1.00 -2.51
CA GLN A 179 -10.92 2.17 -1.64
C GLN A 179 -11.81 2.01 -0.39
N GLY A 180 -13.06 1.58 -0.57
CA GLY A 180 -13.98 1.30 0.53
C GLY A 180 -13.45 0.24 1.49
N MET A 181 -12.91 -0.87 0.99
CA MET A 181 -12.31 -1.92 1.80
C MET A 181 -11.09 -1.40 2.59
N SER A 182 -10.26 -0.53 1.99
CA SER A 182 -9.13 0.08 2.69
C SER A 182 -9.58 0.94 3.87
N VAL A 183 -10.60 1.78 3.66
CA VAL A 183 -11.17 2.63 4.73
C VAL A 183 -11.75 1.76 5.85
N ARG A 184 -12.53 0.72 5.52
CA ARG A 184 -13.08 -0.20 6.50
C ARG A 184 -12.00 -0.90 7.33
N ALA A 185 -10.93 -1.39 6.70
CA ALA A 185 -9.80 -1.97 7.40
C ALA A 185 -9.14 -0.96 8.34
N ARG A 186 -8.97 0.30 7.89
CA ARG A 186 -8.41 1.38 8.70
C ARG A 186 -9.26 1.70 9.93
N GLU A 187 -10.57 1.57 9.83
CA GLU A 187 -11.53 1.73 10.93
C GLU A 187 -11.56 0.52 11.87
N GLY A 188 -10.77 -0.51 11.61
CA GLY A 188 -10.65 -1.70 12.46
C GLY A 188 -11.56 -2.87 12.07
N ALA A 189 -12.15 -2.86 10.86
CA ALA A 189 -12.91 -4.00 10.38
C ALA A 189 -12.01 -5.26 10.29
N PRO A 190 -12.45 -6.41 10.83
CA PRO A 190 -11.70 -7.64 10.72
C PRO A 190 -11.71 -8.17 9.28
N LYS A 191 -10.75 -9.04 8.95
CA LYS A 191 -10.66 -9.67 7.61
C LYS A 191 -11.98 -10.31 7.17
N ALA A 192 -12.71 -10.93 8.09
CA ALA A 192 -14.00 -11.58 7.80
C ALA A 192 -15.04 -10.60 7.22
N ASP A 193 -15.07 -9.34 7.66
CA ASP A 193 -15.97 -8.33 7.10
C ASP A 193 -15.60 -7.98 5.66
N LEU A 194 -14.29 -7.88 5.36
CA LEU A 194 -13.81 -7.66 4.01
C LEU A 194 -14.08 -8.85 3.10
N ASP A 195 -13.94 -10.07 3.63
CA ASP A 195 -14.28 -11.30 2.91
C ASP A 195 -15.77 -11.33 2.55
N ASN A 196 -16.68 -10.92 3.44
CA ASN A 196 -18.12 -10.85 3.16
C ASN A 196 -18.45 -9.83 2.03
N ILE A 197 -17.70 -8.73 1.94
CA ILE A 197 -17.82 -7.77 0.83
C ILE A 197 -17.41 -8.45 -0.49
N ILE A 198 -16.32 -9.23 -0.46
CA ILE A 198 -15.85 -9.97 -1.63
C ILE A 198 -16.87 -11.05 -2.03
N ASP A 199 -17.43 -11.79 -1.09
CA ASP A 199 -18.47 -12.79 -1.37
C ASP A 199 -19.69 -12.16 -2.05
N THR A 200 -20.09 -10.96 -1.60
CA THR A 200 -21.18 -10.19 -2.21
C THR A 200 -20.83 -9.78 -3.65
N LEU A 201 -19.61 -9.30 -3.89
CA LEU A 201 -19.12 -9.01 -5.25
C LEU A 201 -19.21 -10.24 -6.15
N MET A 202 -18.73 -11.39 -5.66
CA MET A 202 -18.71 -12.63 -6.44
C MET A 202 -20.11 -13.15 -6.73
N ALA A 203 -21.06 -12.99 -5.80
CA ALA A 203 -22.46 -13.30 -6.04
C ALA A 203 -23.09 -12.42 -7.14
N MET A 204 -22.65 -11.16 -7.25
CA MET A 204 -23.12 -10.22 -8.26
C MET A 204 -22.33 -10.31 -9.58
N TRP A 205 -21.20 -11.00 -9.61
CA TRP A 205 -20.28 -11.07 -10.74
C TRP A 205 -20.93 -11.45 -12.07
N PRO A 206 -21.82 -12.48 -12.15
CA PRO A 206 -22.51 -12.83 -13.38
C PRO A 206 -23.34 -11.67 -13.95
N ALA A 207 -24.01 -10.90 -13.09
CA ALA A 207 -24.80 -9.75 -13.51
C ALA A 207 -23.90 -8.59 -13.99
N LEU A 208 -22.79 -8.31 -13.29
CA LEU A 208 -21.82 -7.27 -13.66
C LEU A 208 -21.13 -7.55 -14.98
N THR A 209 -20.94 -8.82 -15.34
CA THR A 209 -20.29 -9.24 -16.59
C THR A 209 -21.26 -9.65 -17.69
N GLY A 210 -22.58 -9.43 -17.51
CA GLY A 210 -23.59 -9.77 -18.50
C GLY A 210 -23.71 -11.29 -18.76
N GLN A 211 -23.18 -12.12 -17.88
CA GLN A 211 -23.36 -13.55 -17.92
C GLN A 211 -24.78 -13.88 -17.44
N CYS A 212 -25.61 -14.35 -18.32
CA CYS A 212 -26.99 -14.73 -17.99
C CYS A 212 -26.98 -15.78 -16.88
N MET A 213 -27.58 -15.48 -15.72
CA MET A 213 -27.82 -16.50 -14.70
C MET A 213 -28.70 -17.57 -15.36
N LYS A 214 -28.14 -18.75 -15.66
CA LYS A 214 -28.96 -19.91 -16.01
C LYS A 214 -29.89 -20.17 -14.83
N GLN A 215 -31.17 -19.81 -14.99
CA GLN A 215 -32.18 -20.18 -14.03
C GLN A 215 -32.11 -21.72 -13.88
N ARG A 216 -31.83 -22.16 -12.64
CA ARG A 216 -31.98 -23.56 -12.27
C ARG A 216 -33.46 -23.87 -12.01
#